data_225daad333dbec47914b84976730755f
#
_entry.id   225daad333dbec47914b84976730755f
#
_cell.length_a   1.000
_cell.length_b   1.000
_cell.length_c   1.000
_cell.angle_alpha   90.00
_cell.angle_beta   90.00
_cell.angle_gamma   90.00
#
_symmetry.space_group_name_H-M   'P 1'
#
loop_
_entity.id
_entity.type
_entity.pdbx_description
1 polymer ?
#
loop_
_entity_poly.entity_id
_entity_poly.type
_entity_poly.pdbx_seq_one_letter_code
_entity_poly.pdbx_strand_id
1 'polypeptide(L)'
;SSAALRFYADKIKGKNVACIVSGSNNDITRMEEIREKSLLYEGLKHYFLVNFPQKSGAVLSFIRDVIGPKDDLVYIQYIKKTNKESGPALIGIEVSEKEEFDELIKRMEANNIKFEYINENNKLFEILI
;
A
#
# COMPACT_ATOMS: atom_id res chain seq x y z
N SER A 1 13.29 20.96 -8.95
CA SER A 1 14.70 21.40 -8.95
C SER A 1 15.58 20.58 -8.02
N SER A 2 15.16 20.31 -6.77
CA SER A 2 15.98 19.50 -5.85
C SER A 2 16.12 18.04 -6.29
N ALA A 3 15.15 17.48 -7.01
CA ALA A 3 15.24 16.15 -7.58
C ALA A 3 16.36 16.02 -8.64
N ALA A 4 16.68 17.09 -9.34
CA ALA A 4 17.75 17.09 -10.33
C ALA A 4 19.13 16.84 -9.72
N LEU A 5 19.34 17.16 -8.45
CA LEU A 5 20.59 16.91 -7.74
C LEU A 5 20.93 15.42 -7.66
N ARG A 6 19.94 14.54 -7.64
CA ARG A 6 20.13 13.08 -7.62
C ARG A 6 20.71 12.56 -8.93
N PHE A 7 20.28 13.14 -10.06
CA PHE A 7 20.76 12.75 -11.39
C PHE A 7 22.17 13.25 -11.69
N TYR A 8 22.58 14.36 -11.07
CA TYR A 8 23.87 14.99 -11.31
C TYR A 8 24.84 14.87 -10.13
N ALA A 9 24.57 13.97 -9.19
CA ALA A 9 25.35 13.82 -7.96
C ALA A 9 26.86 13.63 -8.24
N ASP A 10 27.22 12.82 -9.24
CA ASP A 10 28.63 12.57 -9.60
C ASP A 10 29.31 13.81 -10.20
N LYS A 11 28.56 14.64 -10.93
CA LYS A 11 29.08 15.85 -11.57
C LYS A 11 29.27 17.02 -10.62
N ILE A 12 28.47 17.06 -9.53
CA ILE A 12 28.45 18.18 -8.59
C ILE A 12 29.22 17.90 -7.30
N LYS A 13 29.74 16.68 -7.14
CA LYS A 13 30.50 16.28 -5.95
C LYS A 13 31.72 17.17 -5.74
N GLY A 14 31.81 17.74 -4.55
CA GLY A 14 32.89 18.65 -4.19
C GLY A 14 32.75 20.10 -4.69
N LYS A 15 31.63 20.43 -5.34
CA LYS A 15 31.31 21.77 -5.84
C LYS A 15 30.26 22.45 -4.96
N ASN A 16 30.31 23.77 -4.91
CA ASN A 16 29.26 24.57 -4.29
C ASN A 16 28.09 24.68 -5.25
N VAL A 17 26.94 24.13 -4.86
CA VAL A 17 25.73 24.08 -5.69
C VAL A 17 24.58 24.79 -5.00
N ALA A 18 23.96 25.74 -5.70
CA ALA A 18 22.74 26.40 -5.27
C ALA A 18 21.55 25.82 -6.04
N CYS A 19 20.50 25.40 -5.33
CA CYS A 19 19.28 24.88 -5.93
C CYS A 19 18.10 25.73 -5.48
N ILE A 20 17.39 26.33 -6.45
CA ILE A 20 16.18 27.12 -6.16
C ILE A 20 15.01 26.15 -6.04
N VAL A 21 14.43 26.06 -4.86
CA VAL A 21 13.20 25.28 -4.63
C VAL A 21 12.01 26.13 -5.04
N SER A 22 11.37 25.72 -6.12
CA SER A 22 10.22 26.41 -6.70
C SER A 22 9.03 25.44 -6.85
N GLY A 23 7.87 25.95 -7.22
CA GLY A 23 6.69 25.11 -7.48
C GLY A 23 5.92 24.72 -6.23
N SER A 24 5.87 25.59 -5.23
CA SER A 24 5.08 25.36 -4.01
C SER A 24 3.57 25.41 -4.22
N ASN A 25 3.11 25.77 -5.41
CA ASN A 25 1.69 25.91 -5.74
C ASN A 25 1.10 24.58 -6.25
N ASN A 26 1.00 23.61 -5.37
CA ASN A 26 0.32 22.33 -5.64
C ASN A 26 -1.05 22.34 -5.01
N ASP A 27 -2.06 21.76 -5.72
CA ASP A 27 -3.36 21.56 -5.11
C ASP A 27 -3.34 20.38 -4.11
N ILE A 28 -4.37 20.32 -3.27
CA ILE A 28 -4.49 19.31 -2.20
C ILE A 28 -4.53 17.88 -2.78
N THR A 29 -5.27 17.68 -3.87
CA THR A 29 -5.41 16.37 -4.52
C THR A 29 -4.07 15.83 -5.00
N ARG A 30 -3.24 16.70 -5.57
CA ARG A 30 -1.91 16.33 -6.05
C ARG A 30 -0.97 15.97 -4.91
N MET A 31 -1.09 16.64 -3.78
CA MET A 31 -0.31 16.30 -2.58
C MET A 31 -0.69 14.93 -2.03
N GLU A 32 -1.95 14.57 -2.08
CA GLU A 32 -2.41 13.24 -1.69
C GLU A 32 -1.85 12.14 -2.61
N GLU A 33 -1.83 12.38 -3.92
CA GLU A 33 -1.20 11.46 -4.89
C GLU A 33 0.29 11.27 -4.64
N ILE A 34 0.99 12.35 -4.32
CA ILE A 34 2.43 12.31 -4.00
C ILE A 34 2.66 11.50 -2.73
N ARG A 35 1.84 11.71 -1.70
CA ARG A 35 1.91 10.95 -0.45
C ARG A 35 1.68 9.47 -0.69
N GLU A 36 0.67 9.13 -1.46
CA GLU A 36 0.35 7.74 -1.83
C GLU A 36 1.54 7.04 -2.49
N LYS A 37 2.12 7.67 -3.50
CA LYS A 37 3.29 7.15 -4.21
C LYS A 37 4.51 7.02 -3.31
N SER A 38 4.70 7.95 -2.40
CA SER A 38 5.79 7.90 -1.42
C SER A 38 5.66 6.70 -0.50
N LEU A 39 4.47 6.44 0.03
CA LEU A 39 4.20 5.30 0.90
C LEU A 39 4.42 3.96 0.18
N LEU A 40 4.00 3.86 -1.08
CA LEU A 40 4.24 2.68 -1.91
C LEU A 40 5.74 2.46 -2.17
N TYR A 41 6.47 3.52 -2.47
CA TYR A 41 7.91 3.47 -2.72
C TYR A 41 8.69 3.04 -1.47
N GLU A 42 8.31 3.56 -0.31
CA GLU A 42 8.94 3.24 0.98
C GLU A 42 8.57 1.84 1.51
N GLY A 43 7.61 1.17 0.88
CA GLY A 43 7.14 -0.13 1.33
C GLY A 43 6.30 -0.08 2.59
N LEU A 44 5.59 1.02 2.81
CA LEU A 44 4.71 1.22 3.97
C LEU A 44 3.23 1.00 3.66
N LYS A 45 2.86 1.01 2.39
CA LYS A 45 1.47 0.78 1.96
C LYS A 45 1.37 -0.41 1.03
N HIS A 46 0.48 -1.33 1.35
CA HIS A 46 0.35 -2.60 0.66
C HIS A 46 -1.10 -2.89 0.30
N TYR A 47 -1.31 -3.34 -0.93
CA TYR A 47 -2.63 -3.74 -1.41
C TYR A 47 -2.67 -5.24 -1.64
N PHE A 48 -3.77 -5.84 -1.22
CA PHE A 48 -4.02 -7.28 -1.36
C PHE A 48 -5.40 -7.55 -1.94
N LEU A 49 -5.48 -8.54 -2.80
CA LEU A 49 -6.75 -9.12 -3.20
C LEU A 49 -6.96 -10.37 -2.36
N VAL A 50 -7.88 -10.32 -1.42
CA VAL A 50 -8.12 -11.38 -0.44
C VAL A 50 -9.43 -12.09 -0.75
N ASN A 51 -9.40 -13.42 -0.78
CA ASN A 51 -10.60 -14.23 -0.93
C ASN A 51 -11.16 -14.62 0.44
N PHE A 52 -12.34 -14.08 0.76
CA PHE A 52 -13.03 -14.43 1.99
C PHE A 52 -14.09 -15.50 1.76
N PRO A 53 -14.28 -16.44 2.70
CA PRO A 53 -15.46 -17.28 2.68
C PRO A 53 -16.70 -16.41 2.87
N GLN A 54 -17.76 -16.69 2.11
CA GLN A 54 -19.00 -15.89 2.18
C GLN A 54 -19.88 -16.33 3.34
N LYS A 55 -19.41 -16.15 4.55
CA LYS A 55 -20.13 -16.42 5.79
C LYS A 55 -20.04 -15.23 6.72
N SER A 56 -20.96 -15.17 7.67
CA SER A 56 -20.97 -14.09 8.67
C SER A 56 -19.68 -14.05 9.48
N GLY A 57 -19.13 -12.86 9.68
CA GLY A 57 -17.97 -12.64 10.51
C GLY A 57 -16.61 -12.88 9.84
N ALA A 58 -16.56 -13.26 8.55
CA ALA A 58 -15.30 -13.50 7.87
C ALA A 58 -14.40 -12.25 7.83
N VAL A 59 -14.96 -11.10 7.48
CA VAL A 59 -14.22 -9.83 7.44
C VAL A 59 -13.82 -9.40 8.84
N LEU A 60 -14.70 -9.55 9.81
CA LEU A 60 -14.41 -9.22 11.22
C LEU A 60 -13.27 -10.07 11.78
N SER A 61 -13.26 -11.37 11.49
CA SER A 61 -12.19 -12.27 11.87
C SER A 61 -10.85 -11.85 11.24
N PHE A 62 -10.86 -11.46 9.97
CA PHE A 62 -9.67 -10.94 9.29
C PHE A 62 -9.12 -9.71 10.01
N ILE A 63 -9.97 -8.74 10.29
CA ILE A 63 -9.56 -7.50 10.96
C ILE A 63 -8.98 -7.80 12.34
N ARG A 64 -9.64 -8.67 13.11
CA ARG A 64 -9.20 -9.03 14.45
C ARG A 64 -7.89 -9.82 14.48
N ASP A 65 -7.74 -10.80 13.58
CA ASP A 65 -6.67 -11.79 13.67
C ASP A 65 -5.44 -11.44 12.82
N VAL A 66 -5.61 -10.64 11.78
CA VAL A 66 -4.55 -10.29 10.81
C VAL A 66 -4.03 -8.88 11.01
N ILE A 67 -4.92 -7.91 11.19
CA ILE A 67 -4.52 -6.51 11.37
C ILE A 67 -3.94 -6.32 12.77
N GLY A 68 -2.67 -5.93 12.85
CA GLY A 68 -1.98 -5.69 14.11
C GLY A 68 -2.26 -4.29 14.69
N PRO A 69 -1.86 -4.02 15.92
CA PRO A 69 -2.10 -2.72 16.57
C PRO A 69 -1.35 -1.55 15.93
N LYS A 70 -0.31 -1.83 15.17
CA LYS A 70 0.49 -0.83 14.44
C LYS A 70 0.09 -0.71 12.96
N ASP A 71 -0.81 -1.56 12.50
CA ASP A 71 -1.28 -1.57 11.11
C ASP A 71 -2.53 -0.73 10.98
N ASP A 72 -2.65 -0.02 9.89
CA ASP A 72 -3.85 0.78 9.58
C ASP A 72 -4.54 0.23 8.34
N LEU A 73 -5.83 -0.06 8.47
CA LEU A 73 -6.66 -0.46 7.35
C LEU A 73 -7.15 0.80 6.64
N VAL A 74 -6.53 1.14 5.52
CA VAL A 74 -6.79 2.40 4.80
C VAL A 74 -7.76 2.26 3.65
N TYR A 75 -7.98 1.03 3.18
CA TYR A 75 -8.90 0.77 2.09
C TYR A 75 -9.50 -0.63 2.20
N ILE A 76 -10.80 -0.73 2.00
CA ILE A 76 -11.49 -2.01 1.87
C ILE A 76 -12.64 -1.89 0.88
N GLN A 77 -12.67 -2.79 -0.10
CA GLN A 77 -13.78 -2.94 -1.01
C GLN A 77 -14.18 -4.41 -1.07
N TYR A 78 -15.32 -4.74 -0.49
CA TYR A 78 -15.82 -6.10 -0.41
C TYR A 78 -17.22 -6.20 -0.98
N ILE A 79 -17.38 -7.06 -1.98
CA ILE A 79 -18.67 -7.31 -2.61
C ILE A 79 -19.06 -8.76 -2.34
N LYS A 80 -20.05 -8.94 -1.51
CA LYS A 80 -20.61 -10.26 -1.24
C LYS A 80 -21.50 -10.70 -2.40
N LYS A 81 -21.17 -11.83 -3.01
CA LYS A 81 -21.95 -12.42 -4.09
C LYS A 81 -22.73 -13.63 -3.56
N THR A 82 -24.05 -13.63 -3.75
CA THR A 82 -24.94 -14.64 -3.18
C THR A 82 -24.73 -16.06 -3.70
N ASN A 83 -24.14 -16.19 -4.90
CA ASN A 83 -24.01 -17.48 -5.59
C ASN A 83 -22.59 -18.08 -5.51
N LYS A 84 -21.72 -17.56 -4.64
CA LYS A 84 -20.34 -18.06 -4.50
C LYS A 84 -20.01 -18.32 -3.04
N GLU A 85 -19.21 -19.36 -2.80
CA GLU A 85 -18.72 -19.70 -1.46
C GLU A 85 -17.66 -18.73 -0.95
N SER A 86 -16.96 -18.07 -1.85
CA SER A 86 -15.96 -17.06 -1.52
C SER A 86 -16.12 -15.82 -2.38
N GLY A 87 -15.75 -14.69 -1.85
CA GLY A 87 -15.78 -13.41 -2.55
C GLY A 87 -14.48 -12.65 -2.39
N PRO A 88 -14.01 -11.97 -3.46
CA PRO A 88 -12.81 -11.17 -3.41
C PRO A 88 -13.04 -9.85 -2.68
N ALA A 89 -12.04 -9.42 -1.93
CA ALA A 89 -11.99 -8.09 -1.34
C ALA A 89 -10.65 -7.44 -1.66
N LEU A 90 -10.69 -6.19 -2.08
CA LEU A 90 -9.50 -5.37 -2.26
C LEU A 90 -9.22 -4.65 -0.94
N ILE A 91 -8.05 -4.87 -0.39
CA ILE A 91 -7.67 -4.35 0.93
C ILE A 91 -6.36 -3.60 0.83
N GLY A 92 -6.34 -2.38 1.34
CA GLY A 92 -5.14 -1.57 1.49
C GLY A 92 -4.77 -1.45 2.97
N ILE A 93 -3.53 -1.79 3.30
CA ILE A 93 -3.01 -1.75 4.66
C ILE A 93 -1.74 -0.89 4.67
N GLU A 94 -1.69 0.07 5.59
CA GLU A 94 -0.53 0.89 5.86
C GLU A 94 0.15 0.38 7.12
N VAL A 95 1.45 0.09 7.04
CA VAL A 95 2.25 -0.35 8.18
C VAL A 95 3.17 0.79 8.64
N SER A 96 3.52 0.80 9.92
CA SER A 96 4.36 1.86 10.49
C SER A 96 5.83 1.71 10.12
N GLU A 97 6.29 0.48 9.92
CA GLU A 97 7.65 0.14 9.55
C GLU A 97 7.65 -0.94 8.48
N LYS A 98 8.69 -0.95 7.65
CA LYS A 98 8.84 -1.91 6.56
C LYS A 98 8.86 -3.37 7.04
N GLU A 99 9.43 -3.61 8.21
CA GLU A 99 9.53 -4.93 8.84
C GLU A 99 8.18 -5.49 9.28
N GLU A 100 7.22 -4.63 9.56
CA GLU A 100 5.85 -5.03 9.93
C GLU A 100 5.13 -5.76 8.79
N PHE A 101 5.56 -5.55 7.55
CA PHE A 101 5.01 -6.27 6.39
C PHE A 101 5.22 -7.78 6.50
N ASP A 102 6.40 -8.23 6.90
CA ASP A 102 6.70 -9.66 7.05
C ASP A 102 5.83 -10.28 8.14
N GLU A 103 5.62 -9.57 9.24
CA GLU A 103 4.72 -10.00 10.32
C GLU A 103 3.26 -10.10 9.85
N LEU A 104 2.82 -9.14 9.03
CA LEU A 104 1.49 -9.15 8.43
C LEU A 104 1.28 -10.39 7.55
N ILE A 105 2.24 -10.70 6.69
CA ILE A 105 2.20 -11.89 5.82
C ILE A 105 2.15 -13.17 6.65
N LYS A 106 2.95 -13.27 7.70
CA LYS A 106 2.94 -14.42 8.61
C LYS A 106 1.56 -14.62 9.27
N ARG A 107 0.93 -13.54 9.70
CA ARG A 107 -0.42 -13.60 10.29
C ARG A 107 -1.46 -14.05 9.26
N MET A 108 -1.36 -13.59 8.03
CA MET A 108 -2.25 -14.03 6.94
C MET A 108 -2.09 -15.52 6.66
N GLU A 109 -0.88 -16.01 6.58
CA GLU A 109 -0.59 -17.43 6.36
C GLU A 109 -1.04 -18.30 7.54
N ALA A 110 -0.81 -17.84 8.78
CA ALA A 110 -1.21 -18.55 10.00
C ALA A 110 -2.73 -18.71 10.11
N ASN A 111 -3.51 -17.79 9.55
CA ASN A 111 -4.96 -17.83 9.54
C ASN A 111 -5.55 -18.45 8.26
N ASN A 112 -4.72 -19.06 7.43
CA ASN A 112 -5.10 -19.70 6.16
C ASN A 112 -5.84 -18.75 5.21
N ILE A 113 -5.43 -17.48 5.18
CA ILE A 113 -5.99 -16.47 4.29
C ILE A 113 -5.42 -16.67 2.88
N LYS A 114 -6.31 -16.80 1.90
CA LYS A 114 -5.93 -16.82 0.49
C LYS A 114 -5.88 -15.39 -0.02
N PHE A 115 -4.72 -14.95 -0.45
CA PHE A 115 -4.52 -13.58 -0.91
C PHE A 115 -3.56 -13.52 -2.10
N GLU A 116 -3.67 -12.43 -2.87
CA GLU A 116 -2.73 -12.06 -3.92
C GLU A 116 -2.18 -10.67 -3.61
N TYR A 117 -0.85 -10.54 -3.61
CA TYR A 117 -0.18 -9.26 -3.37
C TYR A 117 -0.16 -8.43 -4.66
N ILE A 118 -0.85 -7.29 -4.64
CA ILE A 118 -1.12 -6.50 -5.85
C ILE A 118 0.01 -5.53 -6.18
N ASN A 119 0.75 -5.04 -5.20
CA ASN A 119 1.81 -4.04 -5.43
C ASN A 119 2.86 -4.49 -6.46
N GLU A 120 3.12 -5.78 -6.56
CA GLU A 120 4.07 -6.34 -7.51
C GLU A 120 3.45 -6.68 -8.87
N ASN A 121 2.13 -6.67 -8.97
CA ASN A 121 1.40 -6.93 -10.20
C ASN A 121 0.94 -5.62 -10.83
N ASN A 122 1.76 -5.07 -11.71
CA ASN A 122 1.51 -3.78 -12.35
C ASN A 122 0.15 -3.69 -13.05
N LYS A 123 -0.26 -4.76 -13.73
CA LYS A 123 -1.55 -4.77 -14.43
C LYS A 123 -2.74 -4.70 -13.48
N LEU A 124 -2.73 -5.51 -12.44
CA LEU A 124 -3.80 -5.50 -11.43
C LEU A 124 -3.78 -4.18 -10.65
N PHE A 125 -2.62 -3.67 -10.33
CA PHE A 125 -2.49 -2.40 -9.62
C PHE A 125 -3.11 -1.25 -10.42
N GLU A 126 -2.80 -1.13 -11.70
CA GLU A 126 -3.36 -0.07 -12.58
C GLU A 126 -4.87 -0.18 -12.74
N ILE A 127 -5.41 -1.40 -12.79
CA ILE A 127 -6.85 -1.64 -12.95
C ILE A 127 -7.63 -1.37 -11.66
N LEU A 128 -7.09 -1.79 -10.51
CA LEU A 128 -7.81 -1.80 -9.24
C LEU A 128 -7.55 -0.57 -8.37
N ILE A 129 -6.44 0.07 -8.53
CA ILE A 129 -6.03 1.25 -7.79
C ILE A 129 -5.95 2.46 -8.71
#